data_ad22dbd8422dc9d4a331da1b0a930fef
#
_entry.id   ad22dbd8422dc9d4a331da1b0a930fef
#
_cell.length_a   1.000
_cell.length_b   1.000
_cell.length_c   1.000
_cell.angle_alpha   90.00
_cell.angle_beta   90.00
_cell.angle_gamma   90.00
#
_symmetry.space_group_name_H-M   'P 1'
#
loop_
_entity.id
_entity.type
_entity.pdbx_description
1 polymer ?
#
loop_
_entity_poly.entity_id
_entity_poly.type
_entity_poly.pdbx_seq_one_letter_code
_entity_poly.pdbx_strand_id
1 'polypeptide(L)'
;MEKKDLQPASVFHYFEEICQVPRPSKKEEKIRAYLIGFAQKHGLEYKEDEAGNILIKKSATQGMEHVKTVILQSHMDMVCEKNKDTEHNFDTDSIQTYVDGEWLKAKGTTLGADNGIGVATQLAVLAANDIKHGPIECLFTVDEETGLTGAFALKEGFMEGDILVNLDSEDEGELFIGCAGGAGTTAQFPCPMIAAPEGYFFFRVVVKGLTGGHSGDDINKNRANANKLLNRYLVQLSQKYDLYLSEIDGGNLHNAIPREASAVCAVPMKDKESVRVALNIFLAEVENEFAVTEPNLMMDLESEAAHAEVMEPQAMKRFLHSIYAVHNGVYAMSQDIEGLVET
;
A
#
# COMPACT_ATOMS: atom_id res chain seq x y z
N MET A 1 13.29 -16.50 -23.12
CA MET A 1 12.53 -15.48 -23.88
C MET A 1 13.32 -14.19 -23.82
N GLU A 2 13.44 -13.45 -24.92
CA GLU A 2 14.04 -12.10 -24.91
C GLU A 2 12.92 -11.06 -24.84
N LYS A 3 13.23 -9.82 -24.42
CA LYS A 3 12.22 -8.73 -24.33
C LYS A 3 11.44 -8.52 -25.65
N LYS A 4 12.10 -8.65 -26.79
CA LYS A 4 11.49 -8.54 -28.14
C LYS A 4 10.44 -9.59 -28.46
N ASP A 5 10.40 -10.70 -27.70
CA ASP A 5 9.48 -11.81 -27.89
C ASP A 5 8.18 -11.66 -27.05
N LEU A 6 8.12 -10.64 -26.18
CA LEU A 6 6.97 -10.38 -25.32
C LEU A 6 5.75 -9.97 -26.17
N GLN A 7 4.56 -10.47 -25.80
CA GLN A 7 3.31 -10.22 -26.49
C GLN A 7 2.23 -9.70 -25.50
N PRO A 8 1.41 -8.73 -25.91
CA PRO A 8 1.36 -8.03 -27.22
C PRO A 8 2.57 -7.10 -27.43
N ALA A 9 3.22 -7.21 -28.55
CA ALA A 9 4.47 -6.46 -28.83
C ALA A 9 4.35 -4.95 -28.69
N SER A 10 3.22 -4.37 -29.11
CA SER A 10 2.96 -2.93 -29.00
C SER A 10 2.85 -2.47 -27.53
N VAL A 11 2.22 -3.26 -26.67
CA VAL A 11 2.08 -2.94 -25.25
C VAL A 11 3.44 -2.96 -24.57
N PHE A 12 4.23 -4.03 -24.76
CA PHE A 12 5.57 -4.12 -24.16
C PHE A 12 6.55 -3.11 -24.73
N HIS A 13 6.39 -2.70 -25.99
CA HIS A 13 7.16 -1.60 -26.58
C HIS A 13 6.94 -0.30 -25.80
N TYR A 14 5.69 0.11 -25.59
CA TYR A 14 5.38 1.31 -24.80
C TYR A 14 5.71 1.16 -23.33
N PHE A 15 5.58 -0.03 -22.76
CA PHE A 15 6.01 -0.28 -21.39
C PHE A 15 7.53 -0.05 -21.22
N GLU A 16 8.35 -0.54 -22.14
CA GLU A 16 9.80 -0.28 -22.13
C GLU A 16 10.12 1.23 -22.32
N GLU A 17 9.34 1.95 -23.14
CA GLU A 17 9.52 3.41 -23.30
C GLU A 17 9.22 4.14 -21.99
N ILE A 18 8.10 3.84 -21.29
CA ILE A 18 7.77 4.51 -20.03
C ILE A 18 8.70 4.10 -18.88
N CYS A 19 9.30 2.92 -18.91
CA CYS A 19 10.36 2.53 -17.98
C CYS A 19 11.61 3.42 -18.06
N GLN A 20 11.81 4.11 -19.20
CA GLN A 20 12.88 5.10 -19.33
C GLN A 20 12.51 6.47 -18.74
N VAL A 21 11.25 6.69 -18.35
CA VAL A 21 10.74 7.96 -17.86
C VAL A 21 10.49 7.87 -16.35
N PRO A 22 11.28 8.58 -15.52
CA PRO A 22 11.01 8.70 -14.09
C PRO A 22 9.61 9.25 -13.81
N ARG A 23 8.87 8.56 -12.91
CA ARG A 23 7.47 8.88 -12.61
C ARG A 23 7.06 8.59 -11.17
N PRO A 24 7.87 9.04 -10.16
CA PRO A 24 7.47 8.90 -8.77
C PRO A 24 6.17 9.68 -8.49
N SER A 25 5.35 9.19 -7.57
CA SER A 25 4.16 9.89 -7.08
C SER A 25 4.51 11.31 -6.64
N LYS A 26 3.68 12.29 -7.00
CA LYS A 26 3.86 13.75 -6.79
C LYS A 26 5.04 14.39 -7.55
N LYS A 27 5.65 13.66 -8.50
CA LYS A 27 6.75 14.15 -9.35
C LYS A 27 6.59 13.65 -10.79
N GLU A 28 5.38 13.72 -11.31
CA GLU A 28 4.98 13.14 -12.60
C GLU A 28 5.27 14.06 -13.81
N GLU A 29 5.96 15.19 -13.64
CA GLU A 29 6.19 16.16 -14.72
C GLU A 29 6.84 15.52 -15.97
N LYS A 30 7.73 14.55 -15.76
CA LYS A 30 8.44 13.90 -16.88
C LYS A 30 7.52 12.97 -17.66
N ILE A 31 6.72 12.15 -16.98
CA ILE A 31 5.78 11.27 -17.65
C ILE A 31 4.63 12.06 -18.30
N ARG A 32 4.17 13.16 -17.68
CA ARG A 32 3.19 14.07 -18.28
C ARG A 32 3.73 14.68 -19.57
N ALA A 33 4.98 15.16 -19.56
CA ALA A 33 5.63 15.68 -20.77
C ALA A 33 5.77 14.61 -21.87
N TYR A 34 6.08 13.37 -21.50
CA TYR A 34 6.13 12.23 -22.41
C TYR A 34 4.75 11.96 -23.06
N LEU A 35 3.68 11.89 -22.25
CA LEU A 35 2.31 11.66 -22.75
C LEU A 35 1.82 12.77 -23.69
N ILE A 36 2.11 14.03 -23.35
CA ILE A 36 1.81 15.18 -24.22
C ILE A 36 2.59 15.09 -25.53
N GLY A 37 3.89 14.79 -25.45
CA GLY A 37 4.74 14.58 -26.63
C GLY A 37 4.26 13.43 -27.52
N PHE A 38 3.77 12.35 -26.90
CA PHE A 38 3.15 11.23 -27.61
C PHE A 38 1.90 11.70 -28.38
N ALA A 39 0.98 12.40 -27.72
CA ALA A 39 -0.24 12.90 -28.35
C ALA A 39 0.09 13.81 -29.54
N GLN A 40 1.03 14.73 -29.39
CA GLN A 40 1.50 15.62 -30.47
C GLN A 40 2.10 14.85 -31.63
N LYS A 41 2.97 13.86 -31.37
CA LYS A 41 3.61 13.00 -32.37
C LYS A 41 2.58 12.24 -33.21
N HIS A 42 1.49 11.81 -32.60
CA HIS A 42 0.43 11.04 -33.25
C HIS A 42 -0.74 11.92 -33.76
N GLY A 43 -0.66 13.25 -33.61
CA GLY A 43 -1.71 14.18 -34.06
C GLY A 43 -3.02 14.02 -33.32
N LEU A 44 -2.98 13.58 -32.05
CA LEU A 44 -4.13 13.35 -31.21
C LEU A 44 -4.49 14.60 -30.39
N GLU A 45 -5.78 14.85 -30.18
CA GLU A 45 -6.24 15.87 -29.26
C GLU A 45 -5.94 15.46 -27.83
N TYR A 46 -5.47 16.40 -27.02
CA TYR A 46 -5.25 16.19 -25.59
C TYR A 46 -5.62 17.40 -24.78
N LYS A 47 -5.92 17.19 -23.50
CA LYS A 47 -6.09 18.24 -22.50
C LYS A 47 -5.48 17.80 -21.16
N GLU A 48 -5.09 18.78 -20.36
CA GLU A 48 -4.54 18.61 -19.03
C GLU A 48 -5.37 19.43 -18.04
N ASP A 49 -5.64 18.89 -16.86
CA ASP A 49 -6.33 19.63 -15.80
C ASP A 49 -5.33 20.29 -14.81
N GLU A 50 -5.87 21.01 -13.82
CA GLU A 50 -5.07 21.72 -12.82
C GLU A 50 -4.26 20.79 -11.91
N ALA A 51 -4.70 19.53 -11.73
CA ALA A 51 -3.99 18.53 -10.95
C ALA A 51 -2.85 17.87 -11.74
N GLY A 52 -2.88 17.96 -13.07
CA GLY A 52 -1.94 17.32 -13.97
C GLY A 52 -2.44 16.02 -14.59
N ASN A 53 -3.73 15.68 -14.42
CA ASN A 53 -4.33 14.58 -15.17
C ASN A 53 -4.33 14.90 -16.66
N ILE A 54 -4.07 13.88 -17.48
CA ILE A 54 -4.04 14.04 -18.94
C ILE A 54 -5.14 13.19 -19.54
N LEU A 55 -5.91 13.78 -20.48
CA LEU A 55 -6.85 13.08 -21.31
C LEU A 55 -6.42 13.19 -22.77
N ILE A 56 -6.26 12.05 -23.44
CA ILE A 56 -5.94 11.98 -24.88
C ILE A 56 -7.12 11.35 -25.60
N LYS A 57 -7.60 12.02 -26.67
CA LYS A 57 -8.75 11.59 -27.44
C LYS A 57 -8.34 10.97 -28.77
N LYS A 58 -9.01 9.89 -29.16
CA LYS A 58 -8.88 9.26 -30.48
C LYS A 58 -10.24 9.18 -31.13
N SER A 59 -10.38 9.77 -32.33
CA SER A 59 -11.61 9.72 -33.12
C SER A 59 -11.96 8.29 -33.52
N ALA A 60 -13.24 8.00 -33.66
CA ALA A 60 -13.72 6.71 -34.13
C ALA A 60 -13.14 6.33 -35.50
N THR A 61 -12.97 5.05 -35.74
CA THR A 61 -12.71 4.54 -37.10
C THR A 61 -13.95 4.72 -37.96
N GLN A 62 -13.74 4.90 -39.28
CA GLN A 62 -14.83 5.14 -40.24
C GLN A 62 -15.97 4.14 -40.06
N GLY A 63 -17.17 4.67 -39.88
CA GLY A 63 -18.42 3.90 -39.71
C GLY A 63 -18.72 3.48 -38.26
N MET A 64 -17.87 3.86 -37.30
CA MET A 64 -18.04 3.57 -35.87
C MET A 64 -18.33 4.82 -35.02
N GLU A 65 -18.66 5.95 -35.66
CA GLU A 65 -18.90 7.25 -35.00
C GLU A 65 -20.14 7.25 -34.08
N HIS A 66 -21.07 6.31 -34.35
CA HIS A 66 -22.30 6.14 -33.57
C HIS A 66 -22.15 5.25 -32.32
N VAL A 67 -20.97 4.64 -32.15
CA VAL A 67 -20.69 3.79 -31.00
C VAL A 67 -20.39 4.68 -29.79
N LYS A 68 -20.81 4.23 -28.61
CA LYS A 68 -20.53 4.92 -27.35
C LYS A 68 -19.04 5.14 -27.13
N THR A 69 -18.69 6.29 -26.63
CA THR A 69 -17.29 6.61 -26.27
C THR A 69 -16.86 5.78 -25.07
N VAL A 70 -15.71 5.15 -25.20
CA VAL A 70 -15.07 4.39 -24.13
C VAL A 70 -13.91 5.21 -23.56
N ILE A 71 -13.89 5.34 -22.24
CA ILE A 71 -12.79 5.90 -21.49
C ILE A 71 -11.93 4.74 -20.98
N LEU A 72 -10.66 4.69 -21.33
CA LEU A 72 -9.66 3.84 -20.69
C LEU A 72 -8.95 4.67 -19.63
N GLN A 73 -8.80 4.16 -18.41
CA GLN A 73 -8.18 4.90 -17.32
C GLN A 73 -7.07 4.08 -16.68
N SER A 74 -5.94 4.74 -16.41
CA SER A 74 -4.82 4.25 -15.60
C SER A 74 -4.16 5.40 -14.85
N HIS A 75 -3.38 5.10 -13.79
CA HIS A 75 -2.53 6.11 -13.17
C HIS A 75 -1.11 6.08 -13.76
N MET A 76 -0.45 7.25 -13.77
CA MET A 76 0.84 7.40 -14.43
C MET A 76 2.02 7.34 -13.47
N ASP A 77 1.81 7.47 -12.18
CA ASP A 77 2.84 7.34 -11.14
C ASP A 77 3.17 5.88 -10.81
N MET A 78 4.10 5.64 -9.92
CA MET A 78 4.47 4.32 -9.43
C MET A 78 5.09 4.39 -8.04
N VAL A 79 4.96 3.31 -7.27
CA VAL A 79 5.71 3.08 -6.03
C VAL A 79 7.21 3.00 -6.32
N CYS A 80 8.01 3.77 -5.58
CA CYS A 80 9.45 3.89 -5.74
C CYS A 80 10.20 3.22 -4.59
N GLU A 81 10.42 1.91 -4.68
CA GLU A 81 11.16 1.12 -3.71
C GLU A 81 12.35 0.40 -4.34
N LYS A 82 13.43 0.22 -3.59
CA LYS A 82 14.64 -0.48 -4.05
C LYS A 82 15.30 -1.29 -2.94
N ASN A 83 16.08 -2.29 -3.33
CA ASN A 83 16.93 -3.02 -2.39
C ASN A 83 17.97 -2.09 -1.76
N LYS A 84 18.38 -2.37 -0.51
CA LYS A 84 19.34 -1.55 0.25
C LYS A 84 20.71 -1.42 -0.42
N ASP A 85 21.11 -2.42 -1.19
CA ASP A 85 22.37 -2.52 -1.92
C ASP A 85 22.29 -1.99 -3.37
N THR A 86 21.12 -1.50 -3.79
CA THR A 86 20.92 -0.97 -5.14
C THR A 86 21.13 0.55 -5.17
N GLU A 87 22.07 1.01 -5.99
CA GLU A 87 22.22 2.41 -6.32
C GLU A 87 21.22 2.78 -7.43
N HIS A 88 20.22 3.58 -7.11
CA HIS A 88 19.19 4.06 -8.03
C HIS A 88 18.55 5.32 -7.49
N ASN A 89 18.30 6.29 -8.38
CA ASN A 89 17.58 7.51 -8.07
C ASN A 89 16.32 7.59 -8.92
N PHE A 90 15.17 7.36 -8.33
CA PHE A 90 13.88 7.37 -9.05
C PHE A 90 13.51 8.72 -9.67
N ASP A 91 14.14 9.81 -9.28
CA ASP A 91 13.90 11.12 -9.90
C ASP A 91 14.63 11.26 -11.25
N THR A 92 15.67 10.45 -11.51
CA THR A 92 16.55 10.63 -12.68
C THR A 92 16.79 9.38 -13.49
N ASP A 93 16.80 8.21 -12.86
CA ASP A 93 17.25 6.98 -13.47
C ASP A 93 16.09 6.18 -14.05
N SER A 94 16.34 5.49 -15.15
CA SER A 94 15.39 4.58 -15.78
C SER A 94 15.33 3.23 -15.07
N ILE A 95 14.16 2.61 -15.06
CA ILE A 95 13.97 1.25 -14.55
C ILE A 95 14.65 0.24 -15.48
N GLN A 96 15.57 -0.55 -14.91
CA GLN A 96 16.30 -1.57 -15.66
C GLN A 96 15.53 -2.88 -15.67
N THR A 97 14.84 -3.15 -16.77
CA THR A 97 14.01 -4.35 -16.93
C THR A 97 14.81 -5.53 -17.50
N TYR A 98 14.43 -6.76 -17.14
CA TYR A 98 14.97 -8.00 -17.71
C TYR A 98 13.92 -9.12 -17.67
N VAL A 99 14.07 -10.11 -18.57
CA VAL A 99 13.19 -11.29 -18.61
C VAL A 99 13.85 -12.41 -17.80
N ASP A 100 13.06 -13.02 -16.89
CA ASP A 100 13.44 -14.17 -16.08
C ASP A 100 12.38 -15.27 -16.24
N GLY A 101 12.64 -16.23 -17.11
CA GLY A 101 11.66 -17.25 -17.47
C GLY A 101 10.45 -16.65 -18.18
N GLU A 102 9.30 -16.67 -17.55
CA GLU A 102 8.03 -16.10 -18.03
C GLU A 102 7.73 -14.72 -17.43
N TRP A 103 8.63 -14.17 -16.62
CA TRP A 103 8.45 -12.92 -15.92
C TRP A 103 9.28 -11.78 -16.49
N LEU A 104 8.67 -10.59 -16.63
CA LEU A 104 9.41 -9.34 -16.79
C LEU A 104 9.65 -8.73 -15.41
N LYS A 105 10.90 -8.48 -15.06
CA LYS A 105 11.34 -8.00 -13.74
C LYS A 105 12.17 -6.74 -13.85
N ALA A 106 12.27 -5.99 -12.74
CA ALA A 106 13.21 -4.88 -12.57
C ALA A 106 14.43 -5.30 -11.75
N LYS A 107 15.59 -4.71 -12.05
CA LYS A 107 16.85 -5.03 -11.39
C LYS A 107 17.00 -4.22 -10.10
N GLY A 108 16.63 -4.83 -8.97
CA GLY A 108 16.83 -4.25 -7.64
C GLY A 108 15.88 -3.12 -7.26
N THR A 109 14.88 -2.82 -8.09
CA THR A 109 13.86 -1.80 -7.86
C THR A 109 12.46 -2.37 -8.07
N THR A 110 11.43 -1.61 -7.69
CA THR A 110 10.07 -1.81 -8.19
C THR A 110 10.04 -1.71 -9.72
N LEU A 111 9.15 -2.46 -10.37
CA LEU A 111 9.01 -2.50 -11.83
C LEU A 111 8.12 -1.35 -12.36
N GLY A 112 7.09 -0.99 -11.57
CA GLY A 112 6.05 -0.05 -11.97
C GLY A 112 5.12 -0.60 -13.05
N ALA A 113 4.86 -1.91 -13.07
CA ALA A 113 3.83 -2.49 -13.92
C ALA A 113 2.43 -2.03 -13.51
N ASP A 114 2.25 -1.85 -12.22
CA ASP A 114 1.18 -1.08 -11.61
C ASP A 114 1.55 0.42 -11.66
N ASN A 115 0.82 1.28 -12.38
CA ASN A 115 -0.11 0.89 -13.45
C ASN A 115 0.50 1.19 -14.85
N GLY A 116 1.82 1.02 -14.96
CA GLY A 116 2.55 1.25 -16.21
C GLY A 116 2.07 0.36 -17.35
N ILE A 117 1.56 -0.85 -17.08
CA ILE A 117 1.03 -1.71 -18.13
C ILE A 117 -0.30 -1.18 -18.66
N GLY A 118 -1.14 -0.58 -17.81
CA GLY A 118 -2.35 0.14 -18.20
C GLY A 118 -2.03 1.34 -19.09
N VAL A 119 -1.05 2.17 -18.67
CA VAL A 119 -0.53 3.29 -19.48
C VAL A 119 -0.05 2.79 -20.83
N ALA A 120 0.79 1.75 -20.88
CA ALA A 120 1.32 1.19 -22.13
C ALA A 120 0.22 0.63 -23.04
N THR A 121 -0.81 0.00 -22.46
CA THR A 121 -1.98 -0.49 -23.20
C THR A 121 -2.75 0.66 -23.85
N GLN A 122 -2.99 1.75 -23.14
CA GLN A 122 -3.63 2.95 -23.67
C GLN A 122 -2.81 3.56 -24.81
N LEU A 123 -1.48 3.67 -24.67
CA LEU A 123 -0.60 4.16 -25.72
C LEU A 123 -0.62 3.26 -26.97
N ALA A 124 -0.63 1.94 -26.77
CA ALA A 124 -0.74 0.98 -27.86
C ALA A 124 -2.07 1.12 -28.62
N VAL A 125 -3.18 1.29 -27.91
CA VAL A 125 -4.51 1.53 -28.52
C VAL A 125 -4.55 2.88 -29.26
N LEU A 126 -4.00 3.93 -28.65
CA LEU A 126 -3.95 5.26 -29.28
C LEU A 126 -3.11 5.26 -30.58
N ALA A 127 -2.00 4.53 -30.62
CA ALA A 127 -1.12 4.44 -31.79
C ALA A 127 -1.63 3.48 -32.88
N ALA A 128 -2.49 2.51 -32.53
CA ALA A 128 -2.96 1.48 -33.45
C ALA A 128 -3.78 2.08 -34.63
N ASN A 129 -3.57 1.56 -35.85
CA ASN A 129 -4.33 1.96 -37.03
C ASN A 129 -5.13 0.79 -37.65
N ASP A 130 -5.04 -0.37 -37.05
CA ASP A 130 -5.60 -1.65 -37.51
C ASP A 130 -6.76 -2.16 -36.65
N ILE A 131 -7.11 -1.43 -35.58
CA ILE A 131 -8.21 -1.75 -34.67
C ILE A 131 -9.43 -0.93 -35.06
N LYS A 132 -10.61 -1.58 -35.21
CA LYS A 132 -11.89 -0.90 -35.35
C LYS A 132 -12.42 -0.50 -33.97
N HIS A 133 -12.75 0.78 -33.79
CA HIS A 133 -13.23 1.30 -32.51
C HIS A 133 -14.16 2.50 -32.69
N GLY A 134 -15.06 2.71 -31.73
CA GLY A 134 -15.77 3.97 -31.53
C GLY A 134 -14.82 5.07 -31.03
N PRO A 135 -15.31 6.24 -30.65
CA PRO A 135 -14.47 7.27 -30.03
C PRO A 135 -13.84 6.72 -28.75
N ILE A 136 -12.58 7.04 -28.51
CA ILE A 136 -11.82 6.61 -27.31
C ILE A 136 -11.28 7.85 -26.58
N GLU A 137 -11.40 7.86 -25.28
CA GLU A 137 -10.72 8.76 -24.37
C GLU A 137 -9.74 7.93 -23.51
N CYS A 138 -8.49 8.33 -23.45
CA CYS A 138 -7.50 7.74 -22.55
C CYS A 138 -7.18 8.73 -21.44
N LEU A 139 -7.62 8.42 -20.23
CA LEU A 139 -7.39 9.20 -19.01
C LEU A 139 -6.18 8.65 -18.27
N PHE A 140 -5.21 9.51 -17.99
CA PHE A 140 -4.03 9.24 -17.19
C PHE A 140 -4.08 10.11 -15.94
N THR A 141 -4.24 9.49 -14.76
CA THR A 141 -4.31 10.21 -13.50
C THR A 141 -2.96 10.31 -12.80
N VAL A 142 -2.75 11.33 -11.98
CA VAL A 142 -1.57 11.52 -11.14
C VAL A 142 -1.81 11.03 -9.73
N ASP A 143 -0.71 10.68 -9.02
CA ASP A 143 -0.66 10.46 -7.57
C ASP A 143 -1.76 9.51 -7.06
N GLU A 144 -1.85 8.34 -7.66
CA GLU A 144 -2.72 7.26 -7.19
C GLU A 144 -2.18 6.66 -5.89
N GLU A 145 -0.90 6.27 -5.92
CA GLU A 145 -0.19 5.46 -4.92
C GLU A 145 -0.07 6.11 -3.54
N THR A 146 -0.24 7.44 -3.44
CA THR A 146 -0.12 8.15 -2.15
C THR A 146 -1.39 8.86 -1.71
N GLY A 147 -2.49 8.78 -2.49
CA GLY A 147 -3.73 9.38 -2.03
C GLY A 147 -4.80 9.67 -3.08
N LEU A 148 -4.72 9.10 -4.29
CA LEU A 148 -5.73 9.27 -5.36
C LEU A 148 -5.97 10.75 -5.73
N THR A 149 -4.95 11.61 -5.56
CA THR A 149 -5.10 13.06 -5.68
C THR A 149 -5.63 13.46 -7.06
N GLY A 150 -5.14 12.81 -8.12
CA GLY A 150 -5.59 13.06 -9.48
C GLY A 150 -7.07 12.67 -9.67
N ALA A 151 -7.47 11.51 -9.20
CA ALA A 151 -8.85 11.03 -9.34
C ALA A 151 -9.84 11.94 -8.59
N PHE A 152 -9.51 12.35 -7.35
CA PHE A 152 -10.35 13.27 -6.57
C PHE A 152 -10.42 14.69 -7.15
N ALA A 153 -9.43 15.10 -7.93
CA ALA A 153 -9.39 16.43 -8.54
C ALA A 153 -10.21 16.52 -9.84
N LEU A 154 -10.64 15.41 -10.41
CA LEU A 154 -11.42 15.40 -11.65
C LEU A 154 -12.70 16.23 -11.52
N LYS A 155 -12.94 17.09 -12.50
CA LYS A 155 -14.10 17.96 -12.56
C LYS A 155 -15.10 17.44 -13.61
N GLU A 156 -16.38 17.75 -13.41
CA GLU A 156 -17.42 17.50 -14.40
C GLU A 156 -17.05 18.07 -15.78
N GLY A 157 -17.25 17.30 -16.84
CA GLY A 157 -16.92 17.70 -18.21
C GLY A 157 -15.45 17.55 -18.59
N PHE A 158 -14.59 17.03 -17.71
CA PHE A 158 -13.22 16.68 -18.12
C PHE A 158 -13.20 15.47 -19.06
N MET A 159 -14.05 14.49 -18.83
CA MET A 159 -14.33 13.35 -19.71
C MET A 159 -15.74 13.47 -20.29
N GLU A 160 -15.96 12.88 -21.47
CA GLU A 160 -17.24 12.89 -22.16
C GLU A 160 -17.77 11.49 -22.47
N GLY A 161 -16.96 10.44 -22.22
CA GLY A 161 -17.31 9.06 -22.52
C GLY A 161 -18.42 8.49 -21.64
N ASP A 162 -19.15 7.51 -22.20
CA ASP A 162 -20.27 6.84 -21.55
C ASP A 162 -19.85 5.62 -20.72
N ILE A 163 -18.70 5.02 -21.05
CA ILE A 163 -18.22 3.76 -20.46
C ILE A 163 -16.79 3.98 -20.00
N LEU A 164 -16.53 3.82 -18.70
CA LEU A 164 -15.19 3.87 -18.15
C LEU A 164 -14.69 2.45 -17.87
N VAL A 165 -13.51 2.14 -18.39
CA VAL A 165 -12.75 0.92 -18.12
C VAL A 165 -11.47 1.31 -17.39
N ASN A 166 -11.41 1.02 -16.10
CA ASN A 166 -10.20 1.16 -15.30
C ASN A 166 -9.29 -0.04 -15.61
N LEU A 167 -8.00 0.24 -15.86
CA LEU A 167 -7.00 -0.76 -16.22
C LEU A 167 -6.06 -1.10 -15.06
N ASP A 168 -6.55 -0.95 -13.84
CA ASP A 168 -5.77 -1.06 -12.61
C ASP A 168 -6.09 -2.33 -11.81
N SER A 169 -6.75 -3.30 -12.44
CA SER A 169 -7.01 -4.60 -11.84
C SER A 169 -5.82 -5.53 -12.05
N GLU A 170 -5.42 -6.25 -11.00
CA GLU A 170 -4.29 -7.16 -11.00
C GLU A 170 -4.69 -8.64 -11.21
N ASP A 171 -5.99 -8.96 -11.11
CA ASP A 171 -6.48 -10.34 -11.22
C ASP A 171 -6.76 -10.71 -12.69
N GLU A 172 -6.01 -11.71 -13.20
CA GLU A 172 -6.10 -12.15 -14.58
C GLU A 172 -7.47 -12.80 -14.88
N GLY A 173 -8.13 -12.28 -15.91
CA GLY A 173 -9.40 -12.83 -16.39
C GLY A 173 -10.63 -12.42 -15.59
N GLU A 174 -10.50 -11.51 -14.62
CA GLU A 174 -11.60 -11.00 -13.83
C GLU A 174 -12.03 -9.58 -14.25
N LEU A 175 -13.32 -9.29 -14.12
CA LEU A 175 -13.90 -7.97 -14.34
C LEU A 175 -14.59 -7.50 -13.06
N PHE A 176 -14.07 -6.42 -12.47
CA PHE A 176 -14.65 -5.82 -11.27
C PHE A 176 -15.66 -4.74 -11.66
N ILE A 177 -16.89 -4.87 -11.19
CA ILE A 177 -18.00 -3.93 -11.47
C ILE A 177 -18.37 -3.08 -10.26
N GLY A 178 -17.56 -3.14 -9.20
CA GLY A 178 -17.74 -2.38 -7.98
C GLY A 178 -16.42 -2.28 -7.23
N CYS A 179 -16.38 -1.39 -6.25
CA CYS A 179 -15.24 -1.24 -5.36
C CYS A 179 -15.71 -1.00 -3.92
N ALA A 180 -14.85 -1.30 -2.95
CA ALA A 180 -15.06 -0.91 -1.56
C ALA A 180 -14.75 0.58 -1.37
N GLY A 181 -15.43 1.19 -0.42
CA GLY A 181 -15.07 2.50 0.10
C GLY A 181 -14.17 2.36 1.33
N GLY A 182 -13.48 3.43 1.69
CA GLY A 182 -12.64 3.48 2.89
C GLY A 182 -12.82 4.78 3.67
N ALA A 183 -12.58 4.72 4.99
CA ALA A 183 -12.51 5.88 5.84
C ALA A 183 -11.26 5.80 6.73
N GLY A 184 -10.33 6.73 6.56
CA GLY A 184 -9.15 6.88 7.40
C GLY A 184 -9.47 7.67 8.67
N THR A 185 -9.06 7.16 9.83
CA THR A 185 -9.18 7.86 11.10
C THR A 185 -7.83 7.94 11.79
N THR A 186 -7.35 9.14 12.04
CA THR A 186 -6.14 9.38 12.84
C THR A 186 -6.54 9.79 14.25
N ALA A 187 -6.19 8.99 15.25
CA ALA A 187 -6.41 9.29 16.65
C ALA A 187 -5.12 9.84 17.29
N GLN A 188 -5.18 11.02 17.87
CA GLN A 188 -4.08 11.64 18.61
C GLN A 188 -4.33 11.54 20.12
N PHE A 189 -3.38 10.93 20.83
CA PHE A 189 -3.45 10.77 22.28
C PHE A 189 -2.48 11.73 22.95
N PRO A 190 -2.94 12.60 23.87
CA PRO A 190 -2.05 13.32 24.76
C PRO A 190 -1.33 12.31 25.67
N CYS A 191 -0.03 12.20 25.54
CA CYS A 191 0.81 11.31 26.35
C CYS A 191 1.83 12.13 27.12
N PRO A 192 1.44 12.78 28.25
CA PRO A 192 2.39 13.49 29.09
C PRO A 192 3.44 12.52 29.63
N MET A 193 4.70 12.95 29.59
CA MET A 193 5.84 12.19 30.10
C MET A 193 6.17 12.66 31.53
N ILE A 194 6.59 11.72 32.36
CA ILE A 194 7.03 11.96 33.74
C ILE A 194 8.43 11.34 33.92
N ALA A 195 9.17 11.80 34.93
CA ALA A 195 10.45 11.20 35.27
C ALA A 195 10.28 9.70 35.56
N ALA A 196 11.18 8.91 34.98
CA ALA A 196 11.16 7.46 35.18
C ALA A 196 11.43 7.12 36.67
N PRO A 197 10.73 6.13 37.24
CA PRO A 197 10.93 5.73 38.63
C PRO A 197 12.29 5.05 38.83
N GLU A 198 12.95 5.31 39.94
CA GLU A 198 14.21 4.67 40.29
C GLU A 198 14.01 3.19 40.68
N GLY A 199 15.01 2.36 40.40
CA GLY A 199 14.99 0.94 40.79
C GLY A 199 14.12 0.06 39.89
N TYR A 200 13.79 0.54 38.69
CA TYR A 200 13.04 -0.21 37.68
C TYR A 200 13.94 -0.89 36.68
N PHE A 201 13.49 -2.04 36.20
CA PHE A 201 14.07 -2.80 35.11
C PHE A 201 13.44 -2.35 33.80
N PHE A 202 14.27 -1.80 32.89
CA PHE A 202 13.82 -1.44 31.55
C PHE A 202 14.05 -2.60 30.59
N PHE A 203 13.10 -2.81 29.68
CA PHE A 203 13.15 -3.86 28.70
C PHE A 203 12.42 -3.44 27.42
N ARG A 204 12.91 -3.94 26.31
CA ARG A 204 12.27 -3.83 25.00
C ARG A 204 11.56 -5.13 24.67
N VAL A 205 10.30 -5.03 24.30
CA VAL A 205 9.52 -6.14 23.73
C VAL A 205 9.37 -5.89 22.25
N VAL A 206 9.60 -6.93 21.45
CA VAL A 206 9.46 -6.88 19.99
C VAL A 206 8.56 -8.02 19.54
N VAL A 207 7.59 -7.70 18.68
CA VAL A 207 6.80 -8.66 17.90
C VAL A 207 7.32 -8.60 16.48
N LYS A 208 7.64 -9.74 15.86
CA LYS A 208 8.17 -9.82 14.50
C LYS A 208 7.87 -11.15 13.82
N GLY A 209 8.23 -11.27 12.55
CA GLY A 209 8.07 -12.50 11.79
C GLY A 209 6.64 -12.74 11.29
N LEU A 210 5.74 -11.77 11.42
CA LEU A 210 4.38 -11.88 10.92
C LEU A 210 4.32 -11.78 9.39
N THR A 211 3.32 -12.43 8.81
CA THR A 211 3.08 -12.46 7.36
C THR A 211 2.72 -11.08 6.81
N GLY A 212 1.86 -10.34 7.53
CA GLY A 212 1.33 -9.06 7.06
C GLY A 212 0.39 -9.23 5.86
N GLY A 213 0.25 -8.19 5.07
CA GLY A 213 -0.59 -8.16 3.87
C GLY A 213 -1.34 -6.86 3.69
N HIS A 214 -2.15 -6.78 2.64
CA HIS A 214 -3.00 -5.63 2.39
C HIS A 214 -4.16 -5.57 3.39
N SER A 215 -4.43 -4.40 3.95
CA SER A 215 -5.46 -4.22 4.99
C SER A 215 -6.90 -4.41 4.48
N GLY A 216 -7.12 -4.39 3.17
CA GLY A 216 -8.37 -4.74 2.51
C GLY A 216 -8.38 -6.20 2.06
N ASP A 217 -7.57 -6.57 1.07
CA ASP A 217 -7.63 -7.87 0.37
C ASP A 217 -7.20 -9.06 1.20
N ASP A 218 -6.38 -8.83 2.24
CA ASP A 218 -5.90 -9.89 3.14
C ASP A 218 -6.59 -9.90 4.50
N ILE A 219 -7.52 -8.97 4.78
CA ILE A 219 -8.11 -8.82 6.12
C ILE A 219 -8.91 -10.05 6.56
N ASN A 220 -9.49 -10.78 5.61
CA ASN A 220 -10.25 -12.02 5.86
C ASN A 220 -9.36 -13.27 6.03
N LYS A 221 -8.05 -13.16 5.85
CA LYS A 221 -7.11 -14.29 5.92
C LYS A 221 -6.64 -14.60 7.35
N ASN A 222 -7.23 -13.95 8.35
CA ASN A 222 -6.93 -14.15 9.77
C ASN A 222 -5.44 -14.01 10.11
N ARG A 223 -4.75 -13.07 9.46
CA ARG A 223 -3.36 -12.74 9.78
C ARG A 223 -3.27 -11.90 11.04
N ALA A 224 -2.22 -12.12 11.82
CA ALA A 224 -2.01 -11.37 13.05
C ALA A 224 -1.55 -9.93 12.76
N ASN A 225 -1.97 -9.02 13.63
CA ASN A 225 -1.54 -7.62 13.63
C ASN A 225 -0.57 -7.40 14.80
N ALA A 226 0.67 -7.04 14.51
CA ALA A 226 1.73 -6.87 15.50
C ALA A 226 1.36 -5.87 16.60
N ASN A 227 0.71 -4.74 16.23
CA ASN A 227 0.26 -3.74 17.20
C ASN A 227 -0.75 -4.31 18.18
N LYS A 228 -1.67 -5.16 17.71
CA LYS A 228 -2.67 -5.81 18.55
C LYS A 228 -2.05 -6.86 19.47
N LEU A 229 -1.12 -7.66 18.99
CA LEU A 229 -0.42 -8.65 19.83
C LEU A 229 0.43 -7.99 20.89
N LEU A 230 1.24 -7.00 20.52
CA LEU A 230 2.03 -6.24 21.48
C LEU A 230 1.14 -5.59 22.55
N ASN A 231 0.11 -4.89 22.12
CA ASN A 231 -0.80 -4.22 23.05
C ASN A 231 -1.55 -5.20 23.97
N ARG A 232 -1.94 -6.36 23.46
CA ARG A 232 -2.59 -7.43 24.26
C ARG A 232 -1.67 -7.91 25.39
N TYR A 233 -0.38 -8.09 25.10
CA TYR A 233 0.63 -8.41 26.10
C TYR A 233 0.81 -7.28 27.12
N LEU A 234 0.94 -6.02 26.67
CA LEU A 234 1.13 -4.86 27.54
C LEU A 234 -0.08 -4.63 28.47
N VAL A 235 -1.29 -4.83 27.97
CA VAL A 235 -2.52 -4.76 28.81
C VAL A 235 -2.49 -5.83 29.90
N GLN A 236 -2.12 -7.09 29.56
CA GLN A 236 -2.00 -8.15 30.57
C GLN A 236 -0.92 -7.83 31.62
N LEU A 237 0.22 -7.28 31.20
CA LEU A 237 1.27 -6.86 32.13
C LEU A 237 0.78 -5.72 33.04
N SER A 238 0.10 -4.71 32.50
CA SER A 238 -0.39 -3.55 33.26
C SER A 238 -1.44 -3.89 34.33
N GLN A 239 -2.08 -5.05 34.22
CA GLN A 239 -3.02 -5.58 35.21
C GLN A 239 -2.32 -6.29 36.36
N LYS A 240 -1.12 -6.81 36.15
CA LYS A 240 -0.40 -7.66 37.14
C LYS A 240 0.79 -6.97 37.78
N TYR A 241 1.40 -6.02 37.08
CA TYR A 241 2.65 -5.36 37.48
C TYR A 241 2.50 -3.84 37.43
N ASP A 242 3.33 -3.17 38.18
CA ASP A 242 3.45 -1.71 38.12
C ASP A 242 4.26 -1.33 36.88
N LEU A 243 3.55 -1.36 35.72
CA LEU A 243 4.11 -1.17 34.38
C LEU A 243 4.14 0.31 34.02
N TYR A 244 5.26 0.73 33.45
CA TYR A 244 5.40 2.00 32.73
C TYR A 244 5.78 1.75 31.28
N LEU A 245 5.33 2.62 30.39
CA LEU A 245 5.65 2.62 28.97
C LEU A 245 6.47 3.86 28.61
N SER A 246 7.62 3.68 27.98
CA SER A 246 8.49 4.79 27.55
C SER A 246 8.35 5.05 26.04
N GLU A 247 8.34 4.00 25.23
CA GLU A 247 8.23 4.07 23.79
C GLU A 247 7.29 2.97 23.29
N ILE A 248 6.61 3.24 22.19
CA ILE A 248 5.88 2.23 21.42
C ILE A 248 5.92 2.63 19.94
N ASP A 249 6.19 1.66 19.08
CA ASP A 249 6.25 1.84 17.65
C ASP A 249 5.74 0.58 16.93
N GLY A 250 5.07 0.75 15.79
CA GLY A 250 4.62 -0.38 14.98
C GLY A 250 3.69 0.02 13.85
N GLY A 251 3.88 -0.63 12.70
CA GLY A 251 3.22 -0.31 11.45
C GLY A 251 3.68 1.03 10.86
N ASN A 252 3.91 1.04 9.56
CA ASN A 252 4.40 2.22 8.83
C ASN A 252 3.48 2.64 7.68
N LEU A 253 2.56 1.77 7.23
CA LEU A 253 1.62 2.02 6.15
C LEU A 253 0.19 1.76 6.60
N HIS A 254 -0.73 2.69 6.30
CA HIS A 254 -2.13 2.58 6.71
C HIS A 254 -2.90 1.47 5.96
N ASN A 255 -2.45 1.09 4.78
CA ASN A 255 -3.02 0.02 3.96
C ASN A 255 -2.32 -1.35 4.14
N ALA A 256 -1.41 -1.48 5.11
CA ALA A 256 -0.72 -2.74 5.39
C ALA A 256 -1.01 -3.24 6.80
N ILE A 257 -1.26 -4.56 6.94
CA ILE A 257 -1.36 -5.22 8.24
C ILE A 257 0.02 -5.17 8.92
N PRO A 258 0.17 -4.56 10.11
CA PRO A 258 1.45 -4.42 10.78
C PRO A 258 2.14 -5.76 11.04
N ARG A 259 3.36 -5.92 10.52
CA ARG A 259 4.17 -7.14 10.65
C ARG A 259 5.08 -7.13 11.86
N GLU A 260 5.43 -5.94 12.32
CA GLU A 260 6.36 -5.72 13.43
C GLU A 260 5.83 -4.63 14.35
N ALA A 261 6.10 -4.77 15.64
CA ALA A 261 5.84 -3.74 16.63
C ALA A 261 6.82 -3.89 17.80
N SER A 262 7.17 -2.80 18.46
CA SER A 262 8.04 -2.80 19.62
C SER A 262 7.59 -1.81 20.68
N ALA A 263 7.94 -2.08 21.94
CA ALA A 263 7.74 -1.16 23.04
C ALA A 263 8.89 -1.21 24.04
N VAL A 264 9.25 -0.06 24.59
CA VAL A 264 10.16 0.04 25.74
C VAL A 264 9.34 0.27 26.98
N CYS A 265 9.47 -0.65 27.93
CA CYS A 265 8.71 -0.69 29.16
C CYS A 265 9.61 -0.72 30.40
N ALA A 266 9.05 -0.38 31.55
CA ALA A 266 9.72 -0.52 32.83
C ALA A 266 8.79 -1.18 33.88
N VAL A 267 9.37 -2.05 34.69
CA VAL A 267 8.71 -2.66 35.87
C VAL A 267 9.68 -2.62 37.06
N PRO A 268 9.17 -2.72 38.31
CA PRO A 268 10.07 -2.86 39.45
C PRO A 268 11.11 -3.98 39.25
N MET A 269 12.36 -3.77 39.65
CA MET A 269 13.45 -4.74 39.44
C MET A 269 13.11 -6.15 39.97
N LYS A 270 12.30 -6.27 41.03
CA LYS A 270 11.84 -7.55 41.59
C LYS A 270 10.98 -8.38 40.62
N ASP A 271 10.33 -7.71 39.66
CA ASP A 271 9.40 -8.33 38.70
C ASP A 271 10.07 -8.71 37.37
N LYS A 272 11.39 -8.46 37.22
CA LYS A 272 12.17 -8.71 36.01
C LYS A 272 11.97 -10.11 35.41
N GLU A 273 12.13 -11.15 36.23
CA GLU A 273 11.98 -12.53 35.74
C GLU A 273 10.50 -12.91 35.55
N SER A 274 9.61 -12.31 36.31
CA SER A 274 8.18 -12.56 36.18
C SER A 274 7.61 -12.06 34.83
N VAL A 275 8.07 -10.92 34.32
CA VAL A 275 7.65 -10.42 33.00
C VAL A 275 8.21 -11.26 31.85
N ARG A 276 9.39 -11.83 31.98
CA ARG A 276 9.96 -12.78 31.03
C ARG A 276 9.16 -14.07 30.95
N VAL A 277 8.79 -14.62 32.12
CA VAL A 277 7.92 -15.79 32.19
C VAL A 277 6.55 -15.49 31.59
N ALA A 278 5.98 -14.30 31.89
CA ALA A 278 4.72 -13.88 31.32
C ALA A 278 4.78 -13.78 29.78
N LEU A 279 5.91 -13.32 29.19
CA LEU A 279 6.07 -13.31 27.75
C LEU A 279 6.06 -14.73 27.17
N ASN A 280 6.80 -15.67 27.76
CA ASN A 280 6.85 -17.04 27.26
C ASN A 280 5.49 -17.73 27.28
N ILE A 281 4.68 -17.47 28.34
CA ILE A 281 3.32 -17.98 28.43
C ILE A 281 2.45 -17.36 27.34
N PHE A 282 2.49 -16.04 27.19
CA PHE A 282 1.73 -15.32 26.17
C PHE A 282 2.14 -15.74 24.76
N LEU A 283 3.44 -15.91 24.50
CA LEU A 283 3.94 -16.38 23.19
C LEU A 283 3.38 -17.76 22.85
N ALA A 284 3.42 -18.71 23.79
CA ALA A 284 2.87 -20.05 23.55
C ALA A 284 1.34 -20.02 23.25
N GLU A 285 0.61 -19.09 23.89
CA GLU A 285 -0.82 -18.91 23.60
C GLU A 285 -1.04 -18.38 22.17
N VAL A 286 -0.31 -17.33 21.76
CA VAL A 286 -0.48 -16.72 20.43
C VAL A 286 0.11 -17.57 19.29
N GLU A 287 1.18 -18.32 19.54
CA GLU A 287 1.69 -19.31 18.59
C GLU A 287 0.65 -20.40 18.30
N ASN A 288 -0.08 -20.88 19.32
CA ASN A 288 -1.17 -21.82 19.12
C ASN A 288 -2.38 -21.17 18.42
N GLU A 289 -2.71 -19.93 18.75
CA GLU A 289 -3.83 -19.17 18.16
C GLU A 289 -3.62 -18.94 16.65
N PHE A 290 -2.39 -18.61 16.25
CA PHE A 290 -2.03 -18.26 14.87
C PHE A 290 -1.16 -19.33 14.16
N ALA A 291 -1.14 -20.57 14.65
CA ALA A 291 -0.25 -21.62 14.15
C ALA A 291 -0.30 -21.84 12.63
N VAL A 292 -1.46 -21.61 12.00
CA VAL A 292 -1.66 -21.80 10.55
C VAL A 292 -1.28 -20.57 9.75
N THR A 293 -1.60 -19.36 10.25
CA THR A 293 -1.46 -18.12 9.49
C THR A 293 -0.12 -17.42 9.73
N GLU A 294 0.52 -17.67 10.88
CA GLU A 294 1.77 -17.01 11.30
C GLU A 294 2.84 -18.00 11.78
N PRO A 295 3.32 -18.90 10.91
CA PRO A 295 4.27 -19.95 11.31
C PRO A 295 5.64 -19.43 11.75
N ASN A 296 5.96 -18.15 11.46
CA ASN A 296 7.21 -17.51 11.81
C ASN A 296 7.06 -16.43 12.91
N LEU A 297 5.91 -16.39 13.59
CA LEU A 297 5.67 -15.45 14.68
C LEU A 297 6.74 -15.59 15.77
N MET A 298 7.30 -14.47 16.17
CA MET A 298 8.29 -14.40 17.25
C MET A 298 8.01 -13.20 18.15
N MET A 299 8.24 -13.38 19.44
CA MET A 299 8.26 -12.29 20.42
C MET A 299 9.50 -12.40 21.28
N ASP A 300 10.26 -11.31 21.37
CA ASP A 300 11.48 -11.24 22.15
C ASP A 300 11.37 -10.17 23.24
N LEU A 301 12.05 -10.41 24.38
CA LEU A 301 12.22 -9.44 25.46
C LEU A 301 13.70 -9.30 25.79
N GLU A 302 14.23 -8.12 25.50
CA GLU A 302 15.63 -7.77 25.77
C GLU A 302 15.72 -6.73 26.88
N SER A 303 16.83 -6.77 27.63
CA SER A 303 17.13 -5.72 28.60
C SER A 303 17.46 -4.43 27.86
N GLU A 304 16.88 -3.33 28.29
CA GLU A 304 17.10 -2.00 27.71
C GLU A 304 17.81 -1.09 28.73
N ALA A 305 18.53 -0.09 28.23
CA ALA A 305 19.05 0.98 29.08
C ALA A 305 17.90 1.76 29.73
N ALA A 306 18.15 2.29 30.92
CA ALA A 306 17.12 3.10 31.60
C ALA A 306 16.85 4.38 30.80
N HIS A 307 15.58 4.65 30.51
CA HIS A 307 15.11 5.89 29.92
C HIS A 307 14.88 6.94 31.02
N ALA A 308 15.06 8.22 30.67
CA ALA A 308 14.86 9.31 31.61
C ALA A 308 13.38 9.57 31.93
N GLU A 309 12.49 9.24 30.98
CA GLU A 309 11.06 9.55 31.07
C GLU A 309 10.21 8.34 30.65
N VAL A 310 9.01 8.30 31.20
CA VAL A 310 7.96 7.31 30.90
C VAL A 310 6.62 8.03 30.77
N MET A 311 5.65 7.41 30.09
CA MET A 311 4.29 7.93 30.02
C MET A 311 3.66 8.02 31.40
N GLU A 312 2.89 9.08 31.64
CA GLU A 312 2.04 9.18 32.82
C GLU A 312 1.08 7.98 32.89
N PRO A 313 0.96 7.28 34.06
CA PRO A 313 0.24 6.00 34.15
C PRO A 313 -1.22 6.03 33.67
N GLN A 314 -1.95 7.12 33.90
CA GLN A 314 -3.33 7.23 33.42
C GLN A 314 -3.41 7.45 31.91
N ALA A 315 -2.45 8.20 31.33
CA ALA A 315 -2.36 8.37 29.89
C ALA A 315 -2.00 7.05 29.21
N MET A 316 -1.01 6.32 29.75
CA MET A 316 -0.65 4.98 29.29
C MET A 316 -1.85 4.02 29.30
N LYS A 317 -2.59 3.96 30.39
CA LYS A 317 -3.79 3.09 30.49
C LYS A 317 -4.84 3.45 29.45
N ARG A 318 -5.16 4.74 29.29
CA ARG A 318 -6.10 5.18 28.24
C ARG A 318 -5.64 4.77 26.87
N PHE A 319 -4.36 4.97 26.54
CA PHE A 319 -3.78 4.60 25.26
C PHE A 319 -3.86 3.10 24.99
N LEU A 320 -3.36 2.26 25.93
CA LEU A 320 -3.39 0.81 25.79
C LEU A 320 -4.82 0.26 25.68
N HIS A 321 -5.75 0.76 26.48
CA HIS A 321 -7.15 0.33 26.44
C HIS A 321 -7.84 0.78 25.14
N SER A 322 -7.50 1.93 24.60
CA SER A 322 -8.03 2.38 23.30
C SER A 322 -7.60 1.45 22.18
N ILE A 323 -6.31 1.11 22.07
CA ILE A 323 -5.83 0.14 21.09
C ILE A 323 -6.46 -1.24 21.32
N TYR A 324 -6.66 -1.65 22.58
CA TYR A 324 -7.30 -2.92 22.90
C TYR A 324 -8.74 -2.98 22.39
N ALA A 325 -9.50 -1.91 22.57
CA ALA A 325 -10.92 -1.81 22.23
C ALA A 325 -11.18 -1.66 20.72
N VAL A 326 -10.25 -1.05 19.97
CA VAL A 326 -10.40 -0.90 18.52
C VAL A 326 -10.47 -2.27 17.85
N HIS A 327 -11.47 -2.48 17.01
CA HIS A 327 -11.63 -3.71 16.24
C HIS A 327 -10.44 -3.90 15.26
N ASN A 328 -10.10 -5.14 14.99
CA ASN A 328 -9.14 -5.53 13.97
C ASN A 328 -9.64 -6.81 13.30
N GLY A 329 -9.66 -6.82 11.98
CA GLY A 329 -10.21 -7.92 11.19
C GLY A 329 -11.57 -7.59 10.61
N VAL A 330 -12.20 -8.58 10.00
CA VAL A 330 -13.52 -8.45 9.39
C VAL A 330 -14.57 -8.15 10.47
N TYR A 331 -15.31 -7.07 10.28
CA TYR A 331 -16.46 -6.73 11.14
C TYR A 331 -17.75 -7.35 10.61
N ALA A 332 -17.94 -7.31 9.30
CA ALA A 332 -19.11 -7.90 8.65
C ALA A 332 -18.77 -8.48 7.27
N MET A 333 -19.38 -9.60 6.94
CA MET A 333 -19.39 -10.18 5.59
C MET A 333 -20.66 -9.76 4.87
N SER A 334 -20.58 -9.61 3.55
CA SER A 334 -21.75 -9.32 2.71
C SER A 334 -22.80 -10.41 2.87
N GLN A 335 -24.06 -9.99 2.99
CA GLN A 335 -25.21 -10.91 3.04
C GLN A 335 -25.68 -11.32 1.65
N ASP A 336 -25.34 -10.54 0.63
CA ASP A 336 -25.80 -10.71 -0.74
C ASP A 336 -24.75 -11.42 -1.62
N ILE A 337 -23.47 -11.33 -1.27
CA ILE A 337 -22.37 -11.90 -2.05
C ILE A 337 -21.49 -12.77 -1.14
N GLU A 338 -21.45 -14.07 -1.44
CA GLU A 338 -20.66 -15.02 -0.67
C GLU A 338 -19.15 -14.73 -0.79
N GLY A 339 -18.47 -14.71 0.34
CA GLY A 339 -17.02 -14.49 0.42
C GLY A 339 -16.57 -13.02 0.38
N LEU A 340 -17.47 -12.08 0.08
CA LEU A 340 -17.15 -10.65 0.06
C LEU A 340 -17.15 -10.07 1.49
N VAL A 341 -16.07 -9.36 1.82
CA VAL A 341 -16.00 -8.55 3.05
C VAL A 341 -16.79 -7.26 2.82
N GLU A 342 -17.76 -7.00 3.70
CA GLU A 342 -18.57 -5.76 3.67
C GLU A 342 -17.86 -4.63 4.45
N THR A 343 -17.33 -4.98 5.65
CA THR A 343 -16.66 -4.02 6.55
C THR A 343 -15.58 -4.72 7.35
#